data_1469c1141aacfdc5655854cffc2573a1
#
_entry.id   1469c1141aacfdc5655854cffc2573a1
#
_cell.length_a   1.000
_cell.length_b   1.000
_cell.length_c   1.000
_cell.angle_alpha   90.00
_cell.angle_beta   90.00
_cell.angle_gamma   90.00
#
_symmetry.space_group_name_H-M   'P 1'
#
loop_
_entity.id
_entity.type
_entity.pdbx_description
1 polymer ?
#
loop_
_entity_poly.entity_id
_entity_poly.type
_entity_poly.pdbx_seq_one_letter_code
_entity_poly.pdbx_strand_id
1 'polypeptide(L)'
;MFPTEPTAAHSGFGALLKNRNFMLLWIGQLVSQLADKILLILMIDLLEKKYLPANLPEGTGRFYMYMAFTLPAIFFGSAGGVIVDRMPKKLIMVGSDVVRGLLTLSIAFLPRQLGILLALNFGISSVTQFFAPAEQATIPLMVQRENLMAANALFSSTMMGALIVGYAVGTPILDWAEYLNSDFGKELLVGGFYLLSAIIMLPIRFTEHRQTSVANPITEFLQGWQYLKQNRLVWNAMLQIVALYCVFAALLELSIRLAARLNLEQTDFSFFVAAAGVGMVLGAGILGHFGHKLHHQPLPLIGFMFMALALGMFIVTHNLFLVLGLCVFLGLGAALINVPMQTLIQQHTPPAMHGKVFGFQNHAINIALSAPLLITTKLVNAFGLAIVLFGMSITVVLIGFWTWQNTRKVLQDMI
;
A
#
# COMPACT_ATOMS: atom_id res chain seq x y z
N MET A 1 40.78 12.86 -20.80
CA MET A 1 40.69 11.71 -19.91
C MET A 1 39.20 11.59 -19.55
N PHE A 2 38.45 10.78 -20.28
CA PHE A 2 37.01 10.57 -20.03
C PHE A 2 36.85 9.76 -18.75
N PRO A 3 35.92 10.11 -17.85
CA PRO A 3 35.66 9.30 -16.68
C PRO A 3 35.13 7.94 -17.14
N THR A 4 35.79 6.89 -16.68
CA THR A 4 35.39 5.50 -16.87
C THR A 4 33.97 5.32 -16.37
N GLU A 5 33.07 4.79 -17.23
CA GLU A 5 31.73 4.35 -16.86
C GLU A 5 31.81 3.47 -15.60
N PRO A 6 30.97 3.73 -14.57
CA PRO A 6 30.89 2.85 -13.42
C PRO A 6 30.40 1.49 -13.90
N THR A 7 31.19 0.48 -13.63
CA THR A 7 30.95 -0.91 -13.95
C THR A 7 29.52 -1.33 -13.60
N ALA A 8 28.78 -1.83 -14.57
CA ALA A 8 27.39 -2.31 -14.50
C ALA A 8 27.16 -3.50 -13.49
N ALA A 9 28.17 -3.85 -12.70
CA ALA A 9 28.16 -4.99 -11.78
C ALA A 9 27.41 -4.76 -10.46
N HIS A 10 26.90 -3.56 -10.18
CA HIS A 10 26.29 -3.23 -8.87
C HIS A 10 24.93 -2.53 -8.96
N SER A 11 24.16 -2.73 -10.03
CA SER A 11 22.78 -2.19 -10.13
C SER A 11 21.72 -3.30 -9.95
N GLY A 12 20.56 -2.93 -9.39
CA GLY A 12 19.42 -3.82 -9.22
C GLY A 12 19.37 -4.56 -7.88
N PHE A 13 18.68 -5.69 -7.82
CA PHE A 13 18.46 -6.45 -6.59
C PHE A 13 19.75 -6.90 -5.89
N GLY A 14 20.80 -7.26 -6.64
CA GLY A 14 22.05 -7.70 -6.06
C GLY A 14 22.77 -6.64 -5.21
N ALA A 15 22.64 -5.37 -5.56
CA ALA A 15 23.15 -4.25 -4.76
C ALA A 15 22.35 -4.05 -3.47
N LEU A 16 21.03 -4.20 -3.54
CA LEU A 16 20.14 -4.05 -2.40
C LEU A 16 20.35 -5.13 -1.35
N LEU A 17 20.52 -6.39 -1.76
CA LEU A 17 20.76 -7.52 -0.86
C LEU A 17 22.08 -7.38 -0.08
N LYS A 18 23.07 -6.64 -0.61
CA LYS A 18 24.32 -6.33 0.08
C LYS A 18 24.22 -5.13 1.03
N ASN A 19 23.18 -4.32 0.90
CA ASN A 19 22.97 -3.14 1.76
C ASN A 19 22.28 -3.55 3.06
N ARG A 20 23.06 -3.71 4.13
CA ARG A 20 22.57 -4.15 5.44
C ARG A 20 21.45 -3.27 5.99
N ASN A 21 21.56 -1.95 5.86
CA ASN A 21 20.53 -1.04 6.39
C ASN A 21 19.21 -1.17 5.64
N PHE A 22 19.29 -1.30 4.30
CA PHE A 22 18.11 -1.54 3.47
C PHE A 22 17.48 -2.91 3.78
N MET A 23 18.28 -3.97 3.97
CA MET A 23 17.78 -5.30 4.31
C MET A 23 17.06 -5.32 5.67
N LEU A 24 17.59 -4.61 6.67
CA LEU A 24 16.94 -4.47 7.97
C LEU A 24 15.59 -3.73 7.86
N LEU A 25 15.54 -2.65 7.06
CA LEU A 25 14.30 -1.96 6.76
C LEU A 25 13.29 -2.87 6.08
N TRP A 26 13.74 -3.58 5.04
CA TRP A 26 12.88 -4.45 4.24
C TRP A 26 12.33 -5.65 5.03
N ILE A 27 13.17 -6.33 5.84
CA ILE A 27 12.72 -7.44 6.69
C ILE A 27 11.80 -6.93 7.79
N GLY A 28 12.11 -5.80 8.43
CA GLY A 28 11.23 -5.18 9.41
C GLY A 28 9.86 -4.85 8.81
N GLN A 29 9.84 -4.21 7.63
CA GLN A 29 8.60 -3.93 6.89
C GLN A 29 7.80 -5.19 6.57
N LEU A 30 8.47 -6.27 6.12
CA LEU A 30 7.79 -7.53 5.83
C LEU A 30 7.06 -8.08 7.07
N VAL A 31 7.73 -8.10 8.22
CA VAL A 31 7.14 -8.56 9.48
C VAL A 31 5.99 -7.64 9.93
N SER A 32 6.17 -6.32 9.83
CA SER A 32 5.14 -5.33 10.18
C SER A 32 3.91 -5.44 9.26
N GLN A 33 4.11 -5.62 7.96
CA GLN A 33 3.02 -5.81 6.99
C GLN A 33 2.24 -7.11 7.22
N LEU A 34 2.92 -8.20 7.59
CA LEU A 34 2.25 -9.43 8.00
C LEU A 34 1.41 -9.20 9.26
N ALA A 35 1.97 -8.51 10.27
CA ALA A 35 1.25 -8.15 11.48
C ALA A 35 -0.03 -7.35 11.17
N ASP A 36 0.02 -6.36 10.25
CA ASP A 36 -1.13 -5.56 9.85
C ASP A 36 -2.27 -6.42 9.24
N LYS A 37 -1.93 -7.42 8.42
CA LYS A 37 -2.94 -8.30 7.80
C LYS A 37 -3.55 -9.27 8.81
N ILE A 38 -2.73 -9.86 9.67
CA ILE A 38 -3.18 -10.77 10.73
C ILE A 38 -3.97 -10.01 11.80
N LEU A 39 -3.59 -8.75 12.11
CA LEU A 39 -4.33 -7.89 13.03
C LEU A 39 -5.79 -7.68 12.59
N LEU A 40 -6.03 -7.44 11.29
CA LEU A 40 -7.39 -7.27 10.78
C LEU A 40 -8.24 -8.52 11.04
N ILE A 41 -7.67 -9.71 10.82
CA ILE A 41 -8.35 -10.99 11.11
C ILE A 41 -8.59 -11.12 12.61
N LEU A 42 -7.57 -10.84 13.45
CA LEU A 42 -7.68 -10.87 14.90
C LEU A 42 -8.79 -9.95 15.40
N MET A 43 -8.86 -8.71 14.92
CA MET A 43 -9.87 -7.74 15.34
C MET A 43 -11.29 -8.19 15.02
N ILE A 44 -11.51 -8.82 13.84
CA ILE A 44 -12.80 -9.38 13.46
C ILE A 44 -13.14 -10.60 14.32
N ASP A 45 -12.18 -11.51 14.52
CA ASP A 45 -12.37 -12.71 15.35
C ASP A 45 -12.72 -12.36 16.81
N LEU A 46 -11.98 -11.41 17.40
CA LEU A 46 -12.26 -10.91 18.75
C LEU A 46 -13.62 -10.22 18.83
N LEU A 47 -13.94 -9.38 17.85
CA LEU A 47 -15.25 -8.72 17.79
C LEU A 47 -16.37 -9.75 17.86
N GLU A 48 -16.34 -10.76 17.00
CA GLU A 48 -17.43 -11.72 16.86
C GLU A 48 -17.52 -12.70 18.04
N LYS A 49 -16.39 -13.16 18.57
CA LYS A 49 -16.36 -14.17 19.63
C LYS A 49 -16.48 -13.60 21.04
N LYS A 50 -15.96 -12.37 21.28
CA LYS A 50 -15.74 -11.90 22.66
C LYS A 50 -16.33 -10.49 22.96
N TYR A 51 -16.51 -9.64 21.95
CA TYR A 51 -16.80 -8.21 22.17
C TYR A 51 -18.13 -7.73 21.61
N LEU A 52 -18.85 -8.53 20.81
CA LEU A 52 -20.12 -8.12 20.20
C LEU A 52 -21.24 -8.19 21.24
N PRO A 53 -21.92 -7.06 21.56
CA PRO A 53 -23.10 -7.08 22.44
C PRO A 53 -24.27 -7.81 21.75
N ALA A 54 -24.99 -8.65 22.52
CA ALA A 54 -26.10 -9.45 22.01
C ALA A 54 -27.29 -8.63 21.44
N ASN A 55 -27.40 -7.34 21.83
CA ASN A 55 -28.46 -6.44 21.40
C ASN A 55 -28.11 -5.60 20.16
N LEU A 56 -26.90 -5.79 19.57
CA LEU A 56 -26.49 -5.02 18.41
C LEU A 56 -27.04 -5.66 17.11
N PRO A 57 -27.61 -4.89 16.19
CA PRO A 57 -28.04 -5.42 14.88
C PRO A 57 -26.88 -6.07 14.12
N GLU A 58 -27.18 -7.14 13.38
CA GLU A 58 -26.19 -7.89 12.61
C GLU A 58 -25.40 -6.97 11.66
N GLY A 59 -24.10 -7.17 11.56
CA GLY A 59 -23.21 -6.36 10.72
C GLY A 59 -22.80 -5.00 11.30
N THR A 60 -23.51 -4.46 12.30
CA THR A 60 -23.22 -3.13 12.87
C THR A 60 -21.85 -3.10 13.56
N GLY A 61 -21.48 -4.15 14.27
CA GLY A 61 -20.17 -4.26 14.91
C GLY A 61 -19.02 -4.24 13.91
N ARG A 62 -19.15 -4.97 12.79
CA ARG A 62 -18.17 -4.93 11.70
C ARG A 62 -18.06 -3.55 11.07
N PHE A 63 -19.20 -2.87 10.86
CA PHE A 63 -19.21 -1.51 10.33
C PHE A 63 -18.42 -0.55 11.24
N TYR A 64 -18.64 -0.58 12.56
CA TYR A 64 -17.86 0.23 13.50
C TYR A 64 -16.39 -0.11 13.51
N MET A 65 -16.04 -1.40 13.36
CA MET A 65 -14.65 -1.85 13.25
C MET A 65 -13.96 -1.29 12.00
N TYR A 66 -14.62 -1.34 10.83
CA TYR A 66 -14.11 -0.74 9.60
C TYR A 66 -14.01 0.79 9.71
N MET A 67 -14.95 1.45 10.37
CA MET A 67 -14.86 2.90 10.64
C MET A 67 -13.66 3.22 11.53
N ALA A 68 -13.46 2.48 12.62
CA ALA A 68 -12.31 2.66 13.52
C ALA A 68 -10.97 2.44 12.80
N PHE A 69 -10.93 1.58 11.79
CA PHE A 69 -9.76 1.36 10.95
C PHE A 69 -9.54 2.47 9.91
N THR A 70 -10.61 2.98 9.28
CA THR A 70 -10.53 3.89 8.13
C THR A 70 -10.46 5.36 8.53
N LEU A 71 -11.19 5.78 9.58
CA LEU A 71 -11.23 7.18 10.01
C LEU A 71 -9.84 7.78 10.33
N PRO A 72 -8.90 7.06 10.98
CA PRO A 72 -7.55 7.57 11.19
C PRO A 72 -6.84 7.96 9.90
N ALA A 73 -7.03 7.22 8.81
CA ALA A 73 -6.41 7.53 7.53
C ALA A 73 -6.94 8.86 6.95
N ILE A 74 -8.21 9.18 7.20
CA ILE A 74 -8.82 10.44 6.78
C ILE A 74 -8.31 11.61 7.64
N PHE A 75 -8.22 11.42 8.96
CA PHE A 75 -7.83 12.51 9.87
C PHE A 75 -6.32 12.75 9.93
N PHE A 76 -5.53 11.69 9.91
CA PHE A 76 -4.08 11.75 10.18
C PHE A 76 -3.20 11.48 8.96
N GLY A 77 -3.75 11.01 7.84
CA GLY A 77 -2.97 10.61 6.69
C GLY A 77 -2.00 11.70 6.18
N SER A 78 -2.47 12.93 6.01
CA SER A 78 -1.61 14.05 5.59
C SER A 78 -0.84 14.71 6.73
N ALA A 79 -1.42 14.74 7.94
CA ALA A 79 -0.76 15.29 9.12
C ALA A 79 0.47 14.45 9.52
N GLY A 80 0.40 13.13 9.33
CA GLY A 80 1.51 12.21 9.54
C GLY A 80 2.77 12.63 8.77
N GLY A 81 2.62 13.06 7.52
CA GLY A 81 3.73 13.52 6.69
C GLY A 81 4.49 14.71 7.26
N VAL A 82 3.77 15.70 7.83
CA VAL A 82 4.39 16.88 8.47
C VAL A 82 5.24 16.48 9.69
N ILE A 83 4.72 15.53 10.50
CA ILE A 83 5.42 15.02 11.68
C ILE A 83 6.68 14.23 11.26
N VAL A 84 6.58 13.46 10.18
CA VAL A 84 7.70 12.68 9.62
C VAL A 84 8.88 13.56 9.18
N ASP A 85 8.62 14.76 8.66
CA ASP A 85 9.69 15.68 8.28
C ASP A 85 10.39 16.32 9.50
N ARG A 86 9.70 16.43 10.64
CA ARG A 86 10.22 17.04 11.88
C ARG A 86 10.97 16.06 12.79
N MET A 87 10.59 14.79 12.78
CA MET A 87 11.12 13.79 13.70
C MET A 87 12.07 12.84 12.97
N PRO A 88 13.01 12.18 13.69
CA PRO A 88 13.81 11.13 13.09
C PRO A 88 12.92 10.03 12.54
N LYS A 89 13.02 9.74 11.23
CA LYS A 89 12.20 8.72 10.56
C LYS A 89 12.34 7.36 11.21
N LYS A 90 13.57 7.00 11.61
CA LYS A 90 13.83 5.78 12.39
C LYS A 90 13.02 5.73 13.68
N LEU A 91 12.98 6.84 14.43
CA LEU A 91 12.24 6.91 15.70
C LEU A 91 10.74 6.73 15.45
N ILE A 92 10.21 7.33 14.38
CA ILE A 92 8.81 7.17 14.00
C ILE A 92 8.51 5.71 13.66
N MET A 93 9.33 5.06 12.80
CA MET A 93 9.09 3.67 12.40
C MET A 93 9.15 2.71 13.60
N VAL A 94 10.25 2.75 14.35
CA VAL A 94 10.44 1.89 15.53
C VAL A 94 9.41 2.19 16.60
N GLY A 95 9.17 3.48 16.89
CA GLY A 95 8.18 3.91 17.88
C GLY A 95 6.76 3.51 17.50
N SER A 96 6.41 3.62 16.22
CA SER A 96 5.11 3.17 15.71
C SER A 96 4.89 1.68 15.92
N ASP A 97 5.88 0.85 15.59
CA ASP A 97 5.79 -0.60 15.79
C ASP A 97 5.72 -0.97 17.29
N VAL A 98 6.50 -0.30 18.14
CA VAL A 98 6.41 -0.49 19.59
C VAL A 98 5.01 -0.12 20.10
N VAL A 99 4.48 1.04 19.72
CA VAL A 99 3.14 1.47 20.17
C VAL A 99 2.05 0.55 19.64
N ARG A 100 2.11 0.15 18.35
CA ARG A 100 1.14 -0.82 17.77
C ARG A 100 1.21 -2.16 18.50
N GLY A 101 2.42 -2.65 18.78
CA GLY A 101 2.62 -3.88 19.54
C GLY A 101 2.04 -3.79 20.95
N LEU A 102 2.33 -2.73 21.68
CA LEU A 102 1.81 -2.53 23.04
C LEU A 102 0.28 -2.36 23.08
N LEU A 103 -0.30 -1.61 22.14
CA LEU A 103 -1.75 -1.48 22.02
C LEU A 103 -2.41 -2.83 21.71
N THR A 104 -1.81 -3.64 20.83
CA THR A 104 -2.32 -4.98 20.52
C THR A 104 -2.24 -5.90 21.76
N LEU A 105 -1.12 -5.90 22.48
CA LEU A 105 -0.96 -6.67 23.70
C LEU A 105 -1.92 -6.21 24.81
N SER A 106 -2.23 -4.92 24.90
CA SER A 106 -3.14 -4.37 25.91
C SER A 106 -4.57 -4.91 25.78
N ILE A 107 -4.98 -5.41 24.61
CA ILE A 107 -6.30 -6.03 24.39
C ILE A 107 -6.53 -7.17 25.40
N ALA A 108 -5.50 -7.96 25.68
CA ALA A 108 -5.56 -9.09 26.60
C ALA A 108 -5.89 -8.72 28.06
N PHE A 109 -5.53 -7.49 28.46
CA PHE A 109 -5.63 -7.03 29.85
C PHE A 109 -6.79 -6.08 30.11
N LEU A 110 -7.42 -5.58 29.06
CA LEU A 110 -8.50 -4.60 29.17
C LEU A 110 -9.88 -5.26 29.20
N PRO A 111 -10.91 -4.58 29.78
CA PRO A 111 -12.27 -5.10 29.80
C PRO A 111 -12.80 -5.41 28.42
N ARG A 112 -13.54 -6.53 28.28
CA ARG A 112 -14.14 -6.97 27.01
C ARG A 112 -15.36 -6.12 26.64
N GLN A 113 -15.11 -4.86 26.26
CA GLN A 113 -16.13 -3.90 25.85
C GLN A 113 -15.86 -3.47 24.39
N LEU A 114 -16.91 -3.42 23.58
CA LEU A 114 -16.82 -3.04 22.18
C LEU A 114 -16.12 -1.67 22.00
N GLY A 115 -16.47 -0.67 22.82
CA GLY A 115 -15.85 0.65 22.75
C GLY A 115 -14.34 0.65 22.97
N ILE A 116 -13.84 -0.21 23.86
CA ILE A 116 -12.39 -0.35 24.12
C ILE A 116 -11.70 -0.98 22.89
N LEU A 117 -12.26 -2.06 22.33
CA LEU A 117 -11.72 -2.70 21.14
C LEU A 117 -11.66 -1.72 19.95
N LEU A 118 -12.74 -0.95 19.74
CA LEU A 118 -12.80 0.09 18.70
C LEU A 118 -11.76 1.20 18.94
N ALA A 119 -11.60 1.66 20.17
CA ALA A 119 -10.60 2.67 20.53
C ALA A 119 -9.16 2.19 20.30
N LEU A 120 -8.86 0.93 20.65
CA LEU A 120 -7.55 0.33 20.38
C LEU A 120 -7.29 0.18 18.88
N ASN A 121 -8.26 -0.32 18.13
CA ASN A 121 -8.15 -0.41 16.67
C ASN A 121 -7.93 0.96 16.02
N PHE A 122 -8.68 1.98 16.46
CA PHE A 122 -8.50 3.37 16.03
C PHE A 122 -7.08 3.89 16.38
N GLY A 123 -6.59 3.61 17.57
CA GLY A 123 -5.24 3.98 18.01
C GLY A 123 -4.16 3.32 17.16
N ILE A 124 -4.23 2.01 16.94
CA ILE A 124 -3.30 1.25 16.10
C ILE A 124 -3.30 1.81 14.66
N SER A 125 -4.48 2.01 14.10
CA SER A 125 -4.63 2.56 12.76
C SER A 125 -4.12 4.00 12.65
N SER A 126 -4.30 4.82 13.70
CA SER A 126 -3.74 6.19 13.77
C SER A 126 -2.22 6.18 13.70
N VAL A 127 -1.57 5.30 14.45
CA VAL A 127 -0.10 5.18 14.46
C VAL A 127 0.42 4.71 13.09
N THR A 128 -0.32 3.85 12.39
CA THR A 128 0.04 3.40 11.04
C THR A 128 0.13 4.57 10.04
N GLN A 129 -0.64 5.65 10.22
CA GLN A 129 -0.58 6.83 9.34
C GLN A 129 0.74 7.61 9.44
N PHE A 130 1.52 7.40 10.49
CA PHE A 130 2.87 7.97 10.64
C PHE A 130 3.94 7.00 10.11
N PHE A 131 3.74 5.71 10.29
CA PHE A 131 4.69 4.68 9.85
C PHE A 131 4.88 4.70 8.33
N ALA A 132 3.81 4.65 7.54
CA ALA A 132 3.88 4.51 6.09
C ALA A 132 4.65 5.66 5.39
N PRO A 133 4.40 6.96 5.65
CA PRO A 133 5.19 8.02 5.03
C PRO A 133 6.64 8.07 5.55
N ALA A 134 6.91 7.66 6.81
CA ALA A 134 8.27 7.58 7.35
C ALA A 134 9.09 6.50 6.63
N GLU A 135 8.50 5.35 6.40
CA GLU A 135 9.09 4.25 5.64
C GLU A 135 9.42 4.65 4.20
N GLN A 136 8.44 5.21 3.48
CA GLN A 136 8.63 5.67 2.10
C GLN A 136 9.70 6.75 1.97
N ALA A 137 9.76 7.68 2.94
CA ALA A 137 10.77 8.73 3.00
C ALA A 137 12.17 8.21 3.38
N THR A 138 12.26 7.02 3.98
CA THR A 138 13.54 6.43 4.40
C THR A 138 14.23 5.68 3.27
N ILE A 139 13.50 5.08 2.34
CA ILE A 139 14.06 4.32 1.20
C ILE A 139 15.12 5.14 0.43
N PRO A 140 14.83 6.37 -0.04
CA PRO A 140 15.80 7.15 -0.82
C PRO A 140 16.99 7.67 0.01
N LEU A 141 16.95 7.57 1.34
CA LEU A 141 18.11 7.90 2.20
C LEU A 141 19.10 6.74 2.35
N MET A 142 18.69 5.53 1.99
CA MET A 142 19.49 4.30 2.13
C MET A 142 19.97 3.73 0.80
N VAL A 143 19.33 4.11 -0.29
CA VAL A 143 19.51 3.49 -1.61
C VAL A 143 19.94 4.54 -2.62
N GLN A 144 20.93 4.21 -3.46
CA GLN A 144 21.35 5.07 -4.57
C GLN A 144 20.20 5.24 -5.59
N ARG A 145 20.21 6.36 -6.32
CA ARG A 145 19.13 6.70 -7.27
C ARG A 145 18.88 5.61 -8.31
N GLU A 146 19.94 4.97 -8.79
CA GLU A 146 19.92 3.89 -9.79
C GLU A 146 19.20 2.64 -9.27
N ASN A 147 19.21 2.41 -7.97
CA ASN A 147 18.63 1.24 -7.32
C ASN A 147 17.24 1.49 -6.74
N LEU A 148 16.71 2.73 -6.79
CA LEU A 148 15.39 3.06 -6.24
C LEU A 148 14.25 2.27 -6.90
N MET A 149 14.33 2.03 -8.21
CA MET A 149 13.33 1.23 -8.92
C MET A 149 13.30 -0.22 -8.40
N ALA A 150 14.46 -0.82 -8.17
CA ALA A 150 14.57 -2.16 -7.60
C ALA A 150 14.09 -2.19 -6.14
N ALA A 151 14.40 -1.16 -5.34
CA ALA A 151 13.91 -1.02 -3.97
C ALA A 151 12.37 -0.94 -3.94
N ASN A 152 11.77 -0.05 -4.73
CA ASN A 152 10.31 0.09 -4.82
C ASN A 152 9.63 -1.17 -5.38
N ALA A 153 10.27 -1.86 -6.32
CA ALA A 153 9.80 -3.16 -6.80
C ALA A 153 9.75 -4.19 -5.67
N LEU A 154 10.80 -4.27 -4.85
CA LEU A 154 10.87 -5.19 -3.71
C LEU A 154 9.81 -4.85 -2.66
N PHE A 155 9.64 -3.58 -2.32
CA PHE A 155 8.61 -3.11 -1.37
C PHE A 155 7.19 -3.39 -1.88
N SER A 156 6.90 -3.12 -3.16
CA SER A 156 5.60 -3.42 -3.76
C SER A 156 5.30 -4.91 -3.79
N SER A 157 6.30 -5.74 -4.12
CA SER A 157 6.18 -7.20 -4.09
C SER A 157 5.91 -7.71 -2.68
N THR A 158 6.60 -7.16 -1.68
CA THR A 158 6.42 -7.52 -0.27
C THR A 158 5.02 -7.16 0.22
N MET A 159 4.52 -5.98 -0.13
CA MET A 159 3.18 -5.54 0.25
C MET A 159 2.10 -6.50 -0.30
N MET A 160 2.22 -6.92 -1.56
CA MET A 160 1.30 -7.90 -2.16
C MET A 160 1.51 -9.31 -1.59
N GLY A 161 2.76 -9.73 -1.41
CA GLY A 161 3.09 -11.00 -0.76
C GLY A 161 2.53 -11.08 0.66
N ALA A 162 2.69 -10.04 1.46
CA ALA A 162 2.15 -9.95 2.82
C ALA A 162 0.60 -9.98 2.84
N LEU A 163 -0.05 -9.39 1.84
CA LEU A 163 -1.51 -9.45 1.71
C LEU A 163 -1.97 -10.89 1.44
N ILE A 164 -1.36 -11.57 0.46
CA ILE A 164 -1.71 -12.95 0.08
C ILE A 164 -1.42 -13.90 1.24
N VAL A 165 -0.18 -13.87 1.76
CA VAL A 165 0.27 -14.76 2.83
C VAL A 165 -0.47 -14.45 4.14
N GLY A 166 -0.62 -13.17 4.48
CA GLY A 166 -1.28 -12.74 5.69
C GLY A 166 -2.73 -13.20 5.78
N TYR A 167 -3.48 -13.13 4.68
CA TYR A 167 -4.86 -13.63 4.67
C TYR A 167 -4.95 -15.17 4.56
N ALA A 168 -4.04 -15.81 3.83
CA ALA A 168 -4.05 -17.28 3.70
C ALA A 168 -3.62 -17.98 5.00
N VAL A 169 -2.62 -17.44 5.70
CA VAL A 169 -2.01 -18.04 6.90
C VAL A 169 -2.55 -17.43 8.20
N GLY A 170 -3.21 -16.27 8.12
CA GLY A 170 -3.62 -15.50 9.29
C GLY A 170 -4.53 -16.28 10.23
N THR A 171 -5.62 -16.88 9.74
CA THR A 171 -6.51 -17.70 10.58
C THR A 171 -5.80 -18.91 11.16
N PRO A 172 -5.13 -19.78 10.37
CA PRO A 172 -4.39 -20.93 10.93
C PRO A 172 -3.36 -20.57 11.99
N ILE A 173 -2.62 -19.47 11.81
CA ILE A 173 -1.59 -19.07 12.78
C ILE A 173 -2.19 -18.47 14.05
N LEU A 174 -3.34 -17.80 13.95
CA LEU A 174 -4.11 -17.33 15.11
C LEU A 174 -4.71 -18.50 15.89
N ASP A 175 -5.25 -19.52 15.22
CA ASP A 175 -5.79 -20.72 15.85
C ASP A 175 -4.68 -21.51 16.56
N TRP A 176 -3.51 -21.61 15.95
CA TRP A 176 -2.33 -22.19 16.57
C TRP A 176 -1.89 -21.41 17.82
N ALA A 177 -1.90 -20.08 17.76
CA ALA A 177 -1.58 -19.24 18.92
C ALA A 177 -2.61 -19.39 20.06
N GLU A 178 -3.90 -19.52 19.73
CA GLU A 178 -4.98 -19.82 20.69
C GLU A 178 -4.79 -21.20 21.33
N TYR A 179 -4.35 -22.20 20.56
CA TYR A 179 -4.02 -23.53 21.09
C TYR A 179 -2.87 -23.50 22.10
N LEU A 180 -1.84 -22.67 21.85
CA LEU A 180 -0.72 -22.51 22.79
C LEU A 180 -1.12 -21.75 24.06
N ASN A 181 -1.97 -20.76 23.93
CA ASN A 181 -2.50 -19.96 25.03
C ASN A 181 -3.90 -19.46 24.68
N SER A 182 -4.91 -20.07 25.34
CA SER A 182 -6.32 -19.77 25.07
C SER A 182 -6.77 -18.38 25.50
N ASP A 183 -6.05 -17.73 26.42
CA ASP A 183 -6.47 -16.46 26.99
C ASP A 183 -6.01 -15.26 26.17
N PHE A 184 -4.74 -15.25 25.76
CA PHE A 184 -4.10 -14.12 25.08
C PHE A 184 -3.06 -14.49 24.00
N GLY A 185 -3.01 -15.74 23.55
CA GLY A 185 -2.04 -16.22 22.56
C GLY A 185 -2.10 -15.45 21.22
N LYS A 186 -3.29 -15.11 20.78
CA LYS A 186 -3.51 -14.35 19.52
C LYS A 186 -2.94 -12.94 19.60
N GLU A 187 -3.23 -12.23 20.68
CA GLU A 187 -2.75 -10.87 20.93
C GLU A 187 -1.23 -10.86 21.12
N LEU A 188 -0.66 -11.88 21.79
CA LEU A 188 0.77 -12.05 21.97
C LEU A 188 1.48 -12.28 20.64
N LEU A 189 0.92 -13.10 19.76
CA LEU A 189 1.47 -13.36 18.44
C LEU A 189 1.55 -12.06 17.59
N VAL A 190 0.43 -11.36 17.45
CA VAL A 190 0.35 -10.17 16.58
C VAL A 190 1.13 -9.01 17.18
N GLY A 191 0.99 -8.76 18.47
CA GLY A 191 1.78 -7.75 19.19
C GLY A 191 3.27 -8.07 19.13
N GLY A 192 3.63 -9.36 19.26
CA GLY A 192 5.00 -9.86 19.13
C GLY A 192 5.61 -9.59 17.75
N PHE A 193 4.84 -9.72 16.66
CA PHE A 193 5.32 -9.38 15.31
C PHE A 193 5.65 -7.89 15.17
N TYR A 194 4.84 -6.98 15.70
CA TYR A 194 5.18 -5.55 15.71
C TYR A 194 6.44 -5.27 16.52
N LEU A 195 6.58 -5.87 17.71
CA LEU A 195 7.78 -5.70 18.53
C LEU A 195 9.02 -6.30 17.86
N LEU A 196 8.88 -7.45 17.19
CA LEU A 196 9.95 -8.06 16.41
C LEU A 196 10.38 -7.15 15.26
N SER A 197 9.44 -6.56 14.53
CA SER A 197 9.73 -5.55 13.50
C SER A 197 10.52 -4.37 14.07
N ALA A 198 10.07 -3.81 15.20
CA ALA A 198 10.77 -2.74 15.87
C ALA A 198 12.22 -3.13 16.25
N ILE A 199 12.44 -4.33 16.80
CA ILE A 199 13.76 -4.85 17.15
C ILE A 199 14.64 -4.97 15.91
N ILE A 200 14.12 -5.49 14.79
CA ILE A 200 14.85 -5.63 13.52
C ILE A 200 15.28 -4.26 12.99
N MET A 201 14.44 -3.23 13.14
CA MET A 201 14.72 -1.87 12.66
C MET A 201 15.65 -1.08 13.59
N LEU A 202 15.81 -1.47 14.85
CA LEU A 202 16.67 -0.74 15.82
C LEU A 202 18.11 -0.51 15.36
N PRO A 203 18.85 -1.48 14.74
CA PRO A 203 20.24 -1.28 14.34
C PRO A 203 20.42 -0.45 13.07
N ILE A 204 19.35 -0.03 12.39
CA ILE A 204 19.42 0.79 11.17
C ILE A 204 20.15 2.11 11.47
N ARG A 205 21.09 2.47 10.56
CA ARG A 205 21.84 3.72 10.63
C ARG A 205 21.83 4.41 9.27
N PHE A 206 21.37 5.64 9.24
CA PHE A 206 21.44 6.53 8.07
C PHE A 206 21.51 7.98 8.54
N THR A 207 22.02 8.85 7.69
CA THR A 207 22.15 10.29 7.98
C THR A 207 20.88 11.00 7.53
N GLU A 208 20.25 11.72 8.43
CA GLU A 208 19.09 12.57 8.14
C GLU A 208 19.47 14.04 8.24
N HIS A 209 19.06 14.83 7.26
CA HIS A 209 19.05 16.28 7.36
C HIS A 209 17.72 16.71 7.98
N ARG A 210 17.73 17.00 9.26
CA ARG A 210 16.53 17.47 9.97
C ARG A 210 16.26 18.92 9.65
N GLN A 211 15.00 19.22 9.33
CA GLN A 211 14.54 20.60 9.35
C GLN A 211 14.15 20.98 10.80
N THR A 212 14.89 21.87 11.41
CA THR A 212 14.48 22.57 12.64
C THR A 212 13.52 23.69 12.28
N SER A 213 12.39 23.35 11.65
CA SER A 213 11.37 24.35 11.32
C SER A 213 10.54 24.63 12.58
N VAL A 214 10.48 25.91 12.97
CA VAL A 214 9.57 26.42 14.02
C VAL A 214 8.20 26.78 13.43
N ALA A 215 7.96 26.48 12.15
CA ALA A 215 6.73 26.86 11.45
C ALA A 215 5.51 26.11 12.01
N ASN A 216 4.34 26.76 11.93
CA ASN A 216 3.06 26.16 12.28
C ASN A 216 2.78 24.91 11.40
N PRO A 217 2.29 23.78 11.96
CA PRO A 217 1.94 22.58 11.20
C PRO A 217 1.01 22.85 10.00
N ILE A 218 0.07 23.78 10.13
CA ILE A 218 -0.82 24.18 9.03
C ILE A 218 -0.03 24.85 7.90
N THR A 219 0.93 25.70 8.22
CA THR A 219 1.78 26.36 7.22
C THR A 219 2.62 25.33 6.46
N GLU A 220 3.16 24.34 7.16
CA GLU A 220 3.94 23.27 6.54
C GLU A 220 3.08 22.36 5.65
N PHE A 221 1.85 22.07 6.08
CA PHE A 221 0.88 21.38 5.25
C PHE A 221 0.62 22.16 3.94
N LEU A 222 0.36 23.47 4.05
CA LEU A 222 0.14 24.32 2.89
C LEU A 222 1.39 24.41 1.97
N GLN A 223 2.59 24.41 2.54
CA GLN A 223 3.83 24.33 1.77
C GLN A 223 3.95 23.04 0.97
N GLY A 224 3.61 21.89 1.57
CA GLY A 224 3.56 20.59 0.88
C GLY A 224 2.56 20.60 -0.27
N TRP A 225 1.37 21.12 -0.04
CA TRP A 225 0.33 21.27 -1.07
C TRP A 225 0.77 22.21 -2.20
N GLN A 226 1.40 23.35 -1.86
CA GLN A 226 1.93 24.30 -2.84
C GLN A 226 3.05 23.68 -3.67
N TYR A 227 3.97 22.94 -3.03
CA TYR A 227 5.02 22.21 -3.72
C TYR A 227 4.45 21.22 -4.75
N LEU A 228 3.44 20.42 -4.36
CA LEU A 228 2.79 19.49 -5.28
C LEU A 228 2.15 20.20 -6.47
N LYS A 229 1.48 21.34 -6.26
CA LYS A 229 0.90 22.13 -7.36
C LYS A 229 1.94 22.71 -8.28
N GLN A 230 3.09 23.10 -7.78
CA GLN A 230 4.19 23.69 -8.57
C GLN A 230 5.01 22.63 -9.31
N ASN A 231 5.15 21.43 -8.75
CA ASN A 231 5.91 20.34 -9.37
C ASN A 231 4.98 19.42 -10.19
N ARG A 232 4.77 19.79 -11.46
CA ARG A 232 3.88 19.06 -12.38
C ARG A 232 4.26 17.59 -12.54
N LEU A 233 5.55 17.25 -12.45
CA LEU A 233 6.03 15.88 -12.65
C LEU A 233 5.62 15.00 -11.46
N VAL A 234 5.88 15.47 -10.23
CA VAL A 234 5.49 14.76 -8.99
C VAL A 234 3.97 14.66 -8.88
N TRP A 235 3.24 15.74 -9.21
CA TRP A 235 1.79 15.74 -9.23
C TRP A 235 1.21 14.71 -10.20
N ASN A 236 1.74 14.64 -11.43
CA ASN A 236 1.33 13.66 -12.44
C ASN A 236 1.60 12.22 -11.98
N ALA A 237 2.76 11.96 -11.38
CA ALA A 237 3.08 10.65 -10.86
C ALA A 237 2.12 10.24 -9.72
N MET A 238 1.81 11.18 -8.82
CA MET A 238 0.85 10.96 -7.74
C MET A 238 -0.56 10.65 -8.28
N LEU A 239 -1.03 11.40 -9.29
CA LEU A 239 -2.33 11.15 -9.93
C LEU A 239 -2.40 9.76 -10.57
N GLN A 240 -1.32 9.27 -11.19
CA GLN A 240 -1.26 7.92 -11.75
C GLN A 240 -1.38 6.84 -10.67
N ILE A 241 -0.69 7.03 -9.54
CA ILE A 241 -0.81 6.12 -8.38
C ILE A 241 -2.24 6.15 -7.82
N VAL A 242 -2.83 7.32 -7.63
CA VAL A 242 -4.21 7.47 -7.15
C VAL A 242 -5.20 6.78 -8.11
N ALA A 243 -5.06 7.01 -9.41
CA ALA A 243 -5.90 6.35 -10.42
C ALA A 243 -5.77 4.82 -10.39
N LEU A 244 -4.55 4.30 -10.24
CA LEU A 244 -4.29 2.89 -10.05
C LEU A 244 -5.06 2.31 -8.84
N TYR A 245 -4.99 2.98 -7.69
CA TYR A 245 -5.67 2.51 -6.48
C TYR A 245 -7.19 2.66 -6.55
N CYS A 246 -7.71 3.66 -7.27
CA CYS A 246 -9.15 3.75 -7.59
C CYS A 246 -9.63 2.54 -8.40
N VAL A 247 -8.87 2.15 -9.42
CA VAL A 247 -9.18 0.96 -10.24
C VAL A 247 -9.10 -0.30 -9.39
N PHE A 248 -8.09 -0.40 -8.52
CA PHE A 248 -7.93 -1.54 -7.63
C PHE A 248 -9.09 -1.70 -6.64
N ALA A 249 -9.55 -0.60 -6.05
CA ALA A 249 -10.71 -0.59 -5.17
C ALA A 249 -12.00 -1.02 -5.90
N ALA A 250 -12.22 -0.49 -7.10
CA ALA A 250 -13.36 -0.88 -7.92
C ALA A 250 -13.31 -2.37 -8.30
N LEU A 251 -12.12 -2.90 -8.60
CA LEU A 251 -11.92 -4.31 -8.91
C LEU A 251 -12.24 -5.24 -7.76
N LEU A 252 -12.02 -4.83 -6.51
CA LEU A 252 -12.42 -5.63 -5.34
C LEU A 252 -13.92 -5.91 -5.36
N GLU A 253 -14.75 -4.90 -5.60
CA GLU A 253 -16.20 -5.06 -5.72
C GLU A 253 -16.60 -5.87 -6.96
N LEU A 254 -15.96 -5.58 -8.10
CA LEU A 254 -16.25 -6.29 -9.36
C LEU A 254 -15.82 -7.75 -9.30
N SER A 255 -14.79 -8.10 -8.56
CA SER A 255 -14.31 -9.48 -8.40
C SER A 255 -15.34 -10.36 -7.67
N ILE A 256 -16.07 -9.82 -6.70
CA ILE A 256 -17.18 -10.51 -6.02
C ILE A 256 -18.30 -10.83 -7.04
N ARG A 257 -18.67 -9.86 -7.87
CA ARG A 257 -19.68 -10.03 -8.92
C ARG A 257 -19.22 -10.99 -10.03
N LEU A 258 -17.94 -10.97 -10.34
CA LEU A 258 -17.33 -11.87 -11.31
C LEU A 258 -17.30 -13.32 -10.80
N ALA A 259 -17.03 -13.54 -9.51
CA ALA A 259 -17.12 -14.85 -8.86
C ALA A 259 -18.54 -15.42 -8.99
N ALA A 260 -19.55 -14.63 -8.64
CA ALA A 260 -20.96 -15.02 -8.81
C ALA A 260 -21.32 -15.39 -10.27
N ARG A 261 -20.80 -14.62 -11.25
CA ARG A 261 -21.01 -14.91 -12.69
C ARG A 261 -20.37 -16.23 -13.14
N LEU A 262 -19.30 -16.66 -12.48
CA LEU A 262 -18.60 -17.92 -12.74
C LEU A 262 -19.14 -19.10 -11.93
N ASN A 263 -20.29 -18.94 -11.22
CA ASN A 263 -20.89 -19.90 -10.32
C ASN A 263 -19.94 -20.33 -9.16
N LEU A 264 -19.10 -19.41 -8.71
CA LEU A 264 -18.23 -19.56 -7.55
C LEU A 264 -18.88 -18.93 -6.30
N GLU A 265 -18.41 -19.33 -5.12
CA GLU A 265 -18.82 -18.67 -3.88
C GLU A 265 -18.33 -17.22 -3.85
N GLN A 266 -19.06 -16.35 -3.14
CA GLN A 266 -18.64 -14.93 -3.04
C GLN A 266 -17.27 -14.78 -2.37
N THR A 267 -16.89 -15.70 -1.50
CA THR A 267 -15.58 -15.74 -0.84
C THR A 267 -14.42 -16.05 -1.77
N ASP A 268 -14.70 -16.68 -2.92
CA ASP A 268 -13.69 -17.07 -3.90
C ASP A 268 -13.10 -15.89 -4.68
N PHE A 269 -13.64 -14.65 -4.50
CA PHE A 269 -13.02 -13.43 -5.04
C PHE A 269 -11.55 -13.30 -4.60
N SER A 270 -11.19 -13.91 -3.49
CA SER A 270 -9.82 -13.95 -2.97
C SER A 270 -8.82 -14.55 -3.96
N PHE A 271 -9.22 -15.52 -4.78
CA PHE A 271 -8.38 -16.09 -5.84
C PHE A 271 -8.01 -15.05 -6.91
N PHE A 272 -8.95 -14.16 -7.26
CA PHE A 272 -8.69 -13.10 -8.25
C PHE A 272 -7.74 -12.06 -7.71
N VAL A 273 -7.90 -11.68 -6.43
CA VAL A 273 -6.98 -10.76 -5.73
C VAL A 273 -5.59 -11.37 -5.60
N ALA A 274 -5.51 -12.67 -5.25
CA ALA A 274 -4.25 -13.39 -5.16
C ALA A 274 -3.54 -13.47 -6.54
N ALA A 275 -4.28 -13.78 -7.60
CA ALA A 275 -3.74 -13.83 -8.96
C ALA A 275 -3.21 -12.45 -9.42
N ALA A 276 -3.95 -11.37 -9.12
CA ALA A 276 -3.47 -10.01 -9.38
C ALA A 276 -2.20 -9.68 -8.57
N GLY A 277 -2.16 -10.13 -7.31
CA GLY A 277 -0.96 -10.02 -6.47
C GLY A 277 0.26 -10.73 -7.06
N VAL A 278 0.08 -11.96 -7.57
CA VAL A 278 1.14 -12.70 -8.28
C VAL A 278 1.62 -11.91 -9.49
N GLY A 279 0.70 -11.35 -10.30
CA GLY A 279 1.04 -10.49 -11.43
C GLY A 279 1.85 -9.27 -11.03
N MET A 280 1.48 -8.63 -9.92
CA MET A 280 2.21 -7.47 -9.39
C MET A 280 3.63 -7.83 -8.93
N VAL A 281 3.81 -8.99 -8.27
CA VAL A 281 5.13 -9.50 -7.89
C VAL A 281 5.99 -9.79 -9.11
N LEU A 282 5.44 -10.44 -10.14
CA LEU A 282 6.13 -10.72 -11.39
C LEU A 282 6.54 -9.43 -12.12
N GLY A 283 5.62 -8.47 -12.25
CA GLY A 283 5.90 -7.17 -12.87
C GLY A 283 6.96 -6.37 -12.11
N ALA A 284 6.87 -6.34 -10.79
CA ALA A 284 7.87 -5.71 -9.94
C ALA A 284 9.23 -6.42 -10.04
N GLY A 285 9.26 -7.75 -10.11
CA GLY A 285 10.48 -8.55 -10.34
C GLY A 285 11.17 -8.18 -11.67
N ILE A 286 10.39 -8.07 -12.76
CA ILE A 286 10.90 -7.64 -14.07
C ILE A 286 11.48 -6.23 -13.97
N LEU A 287 10.77 -5.29 -13.36
CA LEU A 287 11.24 -3.91 -13.21
C LEU A 287 12.46 -3.79 -12.30
N GLY A 288 12.52 -4.55 -11.22
CA GLY A 288 13.66 -4.55 -10.31
C GLY A 288 14.94 -5.10 -10.96
N HIS A 289 14.81 -6.05 -11.89
CA HIS A 289 15.94 -6.62 -12.60
C HIS A 289 16.32 -5.84 -13.87
N PHE A 290 15.34 -5.46 -14.68
CA PHE A 290 15.54 -4.83 -15.98
C PHE A 290 15.24 -3.33 -16.01
N GLY A 291 14.82 -2.72 -14.89
CA GLY A 291 14.30 -1.36 -14.84
C GLY A 291 15.27 -0.31 -15.38
N HIS A 292 16.57 -0.49 -15.18
CA HIS A 292 17.61 0.39 -15.74
C HIS A 292 17.64 0.41 -17.28
N LYS A 293 17.26 -0.70 -17.94
CA LYS A 293 17.15 -0.78 -19.40
C LYS A 293 15.82 -0.26 -19.92
N LEU A 294 14.81 -0.27 -19.07
CA LEU A 294 13.43 0.05 -19.43
C LEU A 294 13.03 1.50 -19.11
N HIS A 295 13.93 2.31 -18.52
CA HIS A 295 13.58 3.66 -18.05
C HIS A 295 13.18 4.65 -19.16
N HIS A 296 13.53 4.38 -20.41
CA HIS A 296 13.10 5.16 -21.58
C HIS A 296 11.72 4.74 -22.12
N GLN A 297 11.16 3.63 -21.66
CA GLN A 297 9.88 3.14 -22.13
C GLN A 297 8.73 3.81 -21.37
N PRO A 298 7.58 4.03 -22.01
CA PRO A 298 6.40 4.59 -21.36
C PRO A 298 5.69 3.54 -20.47
N LEU A 299 6.41 3.02 -19.47
CA LEU A 299 5.97 1.91 -18.61
C LEU A 299 4.57 2.11 -18.02
N PRO A 300 4.21 3.30 -17.49
CA PRO A 300 2.88 3.50 -16.95
C PRO A 300 1.78 3.42 -18.01
N LEU A 301 2.03 3.92 -19.23
CA LEU A 301 1.08 3.81 -20.33
C LEU A 301 0.83 2.34 -20.68
N ILE A 302 1.90 1.55 -20.80
CA ILE A 302 1.81 0.10 -21.04
C ILE A 302 1.03 -0.57 -19.91
N GLY A 303 1.28 -0.18 -18.65
CA GLY A 303 0.55 -0.68 -17.49
C GLY A 303 -0.95 -0.38 -17.56
N PHE A 304 -1.33 0.85 -17.88
CA PHE A 304 -2.74 1.22 -18.06
C PHE A 304 -3.39 0.46 -19.22
N MET A 305 -2.66 0.24 -20.32
CA MET A 305 -3.19 -0.57 -21.44
C MET A 305 -3.40 -2.02 -21.04
N PHE A 306 -2.50 -2.62 -20.28
CA PHE A 306 -2.67 -3.97 -19.74
C PHE A 306 -3.90 -4.09 -18.84
N MET A 307 -4.08 -3.13 -17.95
CA MET A 307 -5.25 -3.09 -17.07
C MET A 307 -6.54 -2.89 -17.86
N ALA A 308 -6.56 -1.99 -18.84
CA ALA A 308 -7.73 -1.74 -19.66
C ALA A 308 -8.11 -2.96 -20.50
N LEU A 309 -7.13 -3.64 -21.09
CA LEU A 309 -7.35 -4.88 -21.85
C LEU A 309 -7.93 -5.99 -20.96
N ALA A 310 -7.37 -6.18 -19.76
CA ALA A 310 -7.89 -7.16 -18.82
C ALA A 310 -9.34 -6.86 -18.42
N LEU A 311 -9.66 -5.59 -18.10
CA LEU A 311 -11.02 -5.14 -17.78
C LEU A 311 -12.00 -5.38 -18.93
N GLY A 312 -11.60 -5.07 -20.17
CA GLY A 312 -12.41 -5.32 -21.37
C GLY A 312 -12.65 -6.80 -21.61
N MET A 313 -11.64 -7.64 -21.41
CA MET A 313 -11.77 -9.09 -21.61
C MET A 313 -12.60 -9.78 -20.53
N PHE A 314 -12.69 -9.23 -19.31
CA PHE A 314 -13.61 -9.76 -18.28
C PHE A 314 -15.08 -9.74 -18.72
N ILE A 315 -15.45 -8.86 -19.66
CA ILE A 315 -16.83 -8.76 -20.16
C ILE A 315 -17.28 -10.04 -20.88
N VAL A 316 -16.39 -10.59 -21.70
CA VAL A 316 -16.69 -11.73 -22.59
C VAL A 316 -16.23 -13.09 -22.02
N THR A 317 -15.43 -13.06 -20.95
CA THR A 317 -14.81 -14.27 -20.41
C THR A 317 -15.70 -14.96 -19.38
N HIS A 318 -15.89 -16.29 -19.55
CA HIS A 318 -16.61 -17.15 -18.62
C HIS A 318 -15.77 -18.34 -18.12
N ASN A 319 -14.49 -18.37 -18.47
CA ASN A 319 -13.56 -19.42 -18.06
C ASN A 319 -12.72 -18.94 -16.88
N LEU A 320 -12.74 -19.67 -15.77
CA LEU A 320 -12.00 -19.34 -14.55
C LEU A 320 -10.49 -19.16 -14.78
N PHE A 321 -9.86 -20.08 -15.52
CA PHE A 321 -8.42 -20.01 -15.76
C PHE A 321 -8.03 -18.78 -16.58
N LEU A 322 -8.88 -18.40 -17.54
CA LEU A 322 -8.65 -17.20 -18.33
C LEU A 322 -8.83 -15.94 -17.47
N VAL A 323 -9.84 -15.91 -16.58
CA VAL A 323 -10.04 -14.81 -15.62
C VAL A 323 -8.84 -14.68 -14.68
N LEU A 324 -8.33 -15.77 -14.13
CA LEU A 324 -7.13 -15.77 -13.29
C LEU A 324 -5.89 -15.25 -14.07
N GLY A 325 -5.71 -15.69 -15.31
CA GLY A 325 -4.66 -15.18 -16.20
C GLY A 325 -4.78 -13.68 -16.47
N LEU A 326 -6.00 -13.17 -16.67
CA LEU A 326 -6.28 -11.74 -16.84
C LEU A 326 -6.03 -10.97 -15.55
N CYS A 327 -6.30 -11.54 -14.37
CA CYS A 327 -5.95 -10.94 -13.08
C CYS A 327 -4.43 -10.82 -12.91
N VAL A 328 -3.65 -11.85 -13.28
CA VAL A 328 -2.18 -11.79 -13.31
C VAL A 328 -1.72 -10.67 -14.25
N PHE A 329 -2.29 -10.59 -15.44
CA PHE A 329 -1.96 -9.56 -16.42
C PHE A 329 -2.28 -8.15 -15.93
N LEU A 330 -3.39 -7.98 -15.22
CA LEU A 330 -3.81 -6.74 -14.58
C LEU A 330 -2.83 -6.35 -13.47
N GLY A 331 -2.44 -7.29 -12.63
CA GLY A 331 -1.44 -7.06 -11.58
C GLY A 331 -0.06 -6.67 -12.12
N LEU A 332 0.36 -7.28 -13.22
CA LEU A 332 1.56 -6.89 -13.95
C LEU A 332 1.46 -5.43 -14.43
N GLY A 333 0.32 -5.04 -15.02
CA GLY A 333 0.04 -3.65 -15.39
C GLY A 333 0.12 -2.70 -14.19
N ALA A 334 -0.40 -3.10 -13.03
CA ALA A 334 -0.33 -2.32 -11.80
C ALA A 334 1.11 -2.07 -11.35
N ALA A 335 1.99 -3.08 -11.43
CA ALA A 335 3.41 -2.91 -11.12
C ALA A 335 4.12 -1.94 -12.07
N LEU A 336 3.79 -2.01 -13.39
CA LEU A 336 4.33 -1.11 -14.40
C LEU A 336 3.94 0.37 -14.18
N ILE A 337 2.91 0.64 -13.40
CA ILE A 337 2.52 1.99 -12.98
C ILE A 337 3.14 2.34 -11.64
N ASN A 338 2.90 1.51 -10.61
CA ASN A 338 3.25 1.83 -9.23
C ASN A 338 4.75 2.02 -9.03
N VAL A 339 5.56 1.06 -9.50
CA VAL A 339 7.02 1.05 -9.24
C VAL A 339 7.72 2.27 -9.86
N PRO A 340 7.57 2.59 -11.17
CA PRO A 340 8.25 3.74 -11.74
C PRO A 340 7.69 5.07 -11.23
N MET A 341 6.39 5.18 -10.95
CA MET A 341 5.82 6.42 -10.43
C MET A 341 6.27 6.69 -8.99
N GLN A 342 6.34 5.68 -8.15
CA GLN A 342 6.89 5.79 -6.81
C GLN A 342 8.37 6.22 -6.85
N THR A 343 9.14 5.60 -7.73
CA THR A 343 10.56 5.94 -7.95
C THR A 343 10.71 7.39 -8.41
N LEU A 344 9.87 7.85 -9.34
CA LEU A 344 9.89 9.21 -9.85
C LEU A 344 9.58 10.23 -8.74
N ILE A 345 8.57 9.97 -7.91
CA ILE A 345 8.24 10.85 -6.77
C ILE A 345 9.45 10.94 -5.83
N GLN A 346 10.09 9.83 -5.50
CA GLN A 346 11.25 9.79 -4.61
C GLN A 346 12.47 10.55 -5.20
N GLN A 347 12.70 10.42 -6.50
CA GLN A 347 13.85 11.06 -7.17
C GLN A 347 13.70 12.59 -7.31
N HIS A 348 12.46 13.06 -7.52
CA HIS A 348 12.19 14.48 -7.81
C HIS A 348 11.66 15.27 -6.62
N THR A 349 11.44 14.61 -5.48
CA THR A 349 11.07 15.31 -4.24
C THR A 349 12.32 15.58 -3.41
N PRO A 350 12.57 16.84 -3.00
CA PRO A 350 13.66 17.14 -2.08
C PRO A 350 13.51 16.38 -0.76
N PRO A 351 14.60 15.93 -0.13
CA PRO A 351 14.55 15.19 1.15
C PRO A 351 13.77 15.90 2.25
N ALA A 352 13.81 17.24 2.26
CA ALA A 352 13.09 18.10 3.19
C ALA A 352 11.56 18.11 3.02
N MET A 353 11.05 17.56 1.90
CA MET A 353 9.62 17.51 1.57
C MET A 353 9.09 16.08 1.49
N HIS A 354 9.94 15.05 1.71
CA HIS A 354 9.56 13.66 1.57
C HIS A 354 8.37 13.28 2.47
N GLY A 355 8.41 13.66 3.75
CA GLY A 355 7.32 13.34 4.68
C GLY A 355 6.00 13.98 4.24
N LYS A 356 6.02 15.27 3.86
CA LYS A 356 4.82 15.99 3.41
C LYS A 356 4.23 15.36 2.14
N VAL A 357 5.07 15.11 1.13
CA VAL A 357 4.64 14.52 -0.15
C VAL A 357 4.10 13.10 0.04
N PHE A 358 4.80 12.26 0.80
CA PHE A 358 4.35 10.88 1.05
C PHE A 358 3.15 10.82 2.00
N GLY A 359 3.02 11.77 2.92
CA GLY A 359 1.81 11.94 3.73
C GLY A 359 0.58 12.28 2.87
N PHE A 360 0.70 13.22 1.92
CA PHE A 360 -0.34 13.51 0.94
C PHE A 360 -0.66 12.30 0.05
N GLN A 361 0.38 11.61 -0.42
CA GLN A 361 0.20 10.41 -1.22
C GLN A 361 -0.55 9.32 -0.46
N ASN A 362 -0.16 9.03 0.78
CA ASN A 362 -0.83 8.05 1.63
C ASN A 362 -2.30 8.41 1.86
N HIS A 363 -2.58 9.68 2.14
CA HIS A 363 -3.94 10.18 2.30
C HIS A 363 -4.77 10.02 1.03
N ALA A 364 -4.22 10.41 -0.13
CA ALA A 364 -4.88 10.28 -1.42
C ALA A 364 -5.15 8.81 -1.79
N ILE A 365 -4.20 7.90 -1.50
CA ILE A 365 -4.39 6.46 -1.69
C ILE A 365 -5.52 5.91 -0.80
N ASN A 366 -5.59 6.31 0.47
CA ASN A 366 -6.66 5.85 1.37
C ASN A 366 -8.04 6.32 0.89
N ILE A 367 -8.16 7.54 0.37
CA ILE A 367 -9.38 8.04 -0.27
C ILE A 367 -9.70 7.24 -1.54
N ALA A 368 -8.68 6.98 -2.37
CA ALA A 368 -8.81 6.23 -3.62
C ALA A 368 -9.24 4.77 -3.38
N LEU A 369 -8.88 4.17 -2.27
CA LEU A 369 -9.32 2.83 -1.89
C LEU A 369 -10.75 2.80 -1.34
N SER A 370 -11.22 3.88 -0.74
CA SER A 370 -12.53 3.91 -0.07
C SER A 370 -13.66 4.40 -0.96
N ALA A 371 -13.48 5.52 -1.66
CA ALA A 371 -14.55 6.17 -2.41
C ALA A 371 -15.05 5.35 -3.63
N PRO A 372 -14.18 4.77 -4.48
CA PRO A 372 -14.64 4.01 -5.65
C PRO A 372 -15.42 2.75 -5.28
N LEU A 373 -15.14 2.12 -4.15
CA LEU A 373 -15.84 0.93 -3.69
C LEU A 373 -17.36 1.19 -3.59
N LEU A 374 -17.73 2.29 -2.94
CA LEU A 374 -19.14 2.68 -2.76
C LEU A 374 -19.81 3.09 -4.09
N ILE A 375 -19.07 3.78 -4.95
CA ILE A 375 -19.57 4.24 -6.25
C ILE A 375 -19.77 3.05 -7.17
N THR A 376 -18.82 2.12 -7.23
CA THR A 376 -18.86 0.94 -8.10
C THR A 376 -20.05 0.06 -7.79
N THR A 377 -20.35 -0.19 -6.51
CA THR A 377 -21.53 -0.97 -6.10
C THR A 377 -22.83 -0.36 -6.66
N LYS A 378 -23.00 0.98 -6.53
CA LYS A 378 -24.17 1.68 -7.07
C LYS A 378 -24.24 1.61 -8.59
N LEU A 379 -23.11 1.80 -9.28
CA LEU A 379 -23.04 1.74 -10.74
C LEU A 379 -23.36 0.34 -11.26
N VAL A 380 -22.84 -0.72 -10.64
CA VAL A 380 -23.13 -2.10 -11.04
C VAL A 380 -24.61 -2.44 -10.84
N ASN A 381 -25.20 -1.98 -9.75
CA ASN A 381 -26.63 -2.20 -9.50
C ASN A 381 -27.53 -1.44 -10.49
N ALA A 382 -27.10 -0.26 -10.97
CA ALA A 382 -27.85 0.56 -11.91
C ALA A 382 -27.70 0.12 -13.37
N PHE A 383 -26.46 -0.21 -13.80
CA PHE A 383 -26.10 -0.41 -15.21
C PHE A 383 -25.68 -1.85 -15.53
N GLY A 384 -25.43 -2.67 -14.52
CA GLY A 384 -24.92 -4.04 -14.69
C GLY A 384 -23.39 -4.10 -14.83
N LEU A 385 -22.85 -5.30 -14.56
CA LEU A 385 -21.40 -5.56 -14.50
C LEU A 385 -20.67 -5.24 -15.82
N ALA A 386 -21.23 -5.64 -16.96
CA ALA A 386 -20.58 -5.51 -18.27
C ALA A 386 -20.37 -4.03 -18.66
N ILE A 387 -21.39 -3.18 -18.44
CA ILE A 387 -21.33 -1.74 -18.80
C ILE A 387 -20.32 -1.04 -17.89
N VAL A 388 -20.26 -1.38 -16.61
CA VAL A 388 -19.30 -0.80 -15.66
C VAL A 388 -17.88 -1.20 -16.01
N LEU A 389 -17.62 -2.48 -16.31
CA LEU A 389 -16.31 -2.96 -16.77
C LEU A 389 -15.86 -2.24 -18.06
N PHE A 390 -16.76 -2.08 -19.01
CA PHE A 390 -16.48 -1.37 -20.27
C PHE A 390 -16.15 0.10 -20.02
N GLY A 391 -16.98 0.78 -19.23
CA GLY A 391 -16.74 2.18 -18.84
C GLY A 391 -15.40 2.36 -18.10
N MET A 392 -15.07 1.45 -17.19
CA MET A 392 -13.78 1.45 -16.50
C MET A 392 -12.62 1.21 -17.47
N SER A 393 -12.74 0.26 -18.39
CA SER A 393 -11.70 0.01 -19.42
C SER A 393 -11.41 1.27 -20.22
N ILE A 394 -12.44 1.95 -20.72
CA ILE A 394 -12.28 3.23 -21.45
C ILE A 394 -11.64 4.30 -20.57
N THR A 395 -12.11 4.44 -19.33
CA THR A 395 -11.58 5.45 -18.39
C THR A 395 -10.09 5.23 -18.13
N VAL A 396 -9.68 3.97 -17.95
CA VAL A 396 -8.27 3.58 -17.72
C VAL A 396 -7.41 3.90 -18.95
N VAL A 397 -7.89 3.65 -20.18
CA VAL A 397 -7.21 4.05 -21.41
C VAL A 397 -7.03 5.58 -21.47
N LEU A 398 -8.11 6.33 -21.22
CA LEU A 398 -8.07 7.80 -21.28
C LEU A 398 -7.10 8.38 -20.24
N ILE A 399 -7.13 7.87 -19.01
CA ILE A 399 -6.19 8.26 -17.95
C ILE A 399 -4.74 7.95 -18.37
N GLY A 400 -4.49 6.75 -18.88
CA GLY A 400 -3.16 6.34 -19.34
C GLY A 400 -2.61 7.26 -20.45
N PHE A 401 -3.43 7.57 -21.42
CA PHE A 401 -3.06 8.48 -22.53
C PHE A 401 -2.84 9.91 -22.05
N TRP A 402 -3.75 10.43 -21.25
CA TRP A 402 -3.68 11.79 -20.72
C TRP A 402 -2.44 12.00 -19.84
N THR A 403 -2.18 11.05 -18.93
CA THR A 403 -1.02 11.14 -18.04
C THR A 403 0.30 10.98 -18.80
N TRP A 404 0.35 10.10 -19.80
CA TRP A 404 1.51 9.95 -20.67
C TRP A 404 1.82 11.24 -21.45
N GLN A 405 0.81 11.85 -22.08
CA GLN A 405 0.99 13.13 -22.79
C GLN A 405 1.48 14.25 -21.86
N ASN A 406 0.90 14.35 -20.66
CA ASN A 406 1.32 15.34 -19.68
C ASN A 406 2.77 15.11 -19.20
N THR A 407 3.14 13.87 -18.92
CA THR A 407 4.52 13.54 -18.49
C THR A 407 5.51 13.86 -19.62
N ARG A 408 5.19 13.52 -20.87
CA ARG A 408 6.03 13.81 -22.02
C ARG A 408 6.23 15.32 -22.22
N LYS A 409 5.17 16.12 -22.12
CA LYS A 409 5.25 17.60 -22.21
C LYS A 409 6.16 18.18 -21.13
N VAL A 410 5.97 17.77 -19.88
CA VAL A 410 6.78 18.26 -18.75
C VAL A 410 8.26 17.91 -18.92
N LEU A 411 8.57 16.71 -19.43
CA LEU A 411 9.96 16.32 -19.72
C LEU A 411 10.57 17.11 -20.88
N GLN A 412 9.77 17.45 -21.89
CA GLN A 412 10.22 18.31 -23.01
C GLN A 412 10.44 19.75 -22.58
N ASP A 413 9.63 20.27 -21.66
CA ASP A 413 9.77 21.63 -21.12
C ASP A 413 11.01 21.81 -20.22
N MET A 414 11.63 20.71 -19.77
CA MET A 414 12.83 20.69 -18.90
C MET A 414 14.15 20.56 -19.68
N ILE A 415 14.09 20.26 -20.98
CA ILE A 415 15.25 20.17 -21.90
C ILE A 415 15.40 21.47 -22.65
#